data_3e403b3a5c983758ff90ae5862038a07
#
_entry.id   3e403b3a5c983758ff90ae5862038a07
#
_cell.length_a   1.000
_cell.length_b   1.000
_cell.length_c   1.000
_cell.angle_alpha   90.00
_cell.angle_beta   90.00
_cell.angle_gamma   90.00
#
_symmetry.space_group_name_H-M   'P 1'
#
loop_
_entity.id
_entity.type
_entity.pdbx_description
1 polymer ?
#
loop_
_entity_poly.entity_id
_entity_poly.type
_entity_poly.pdbx_seq_one_letter_code
_entity_poly.pdbx_strand_id
1 'polypeptide(L)'
;MHLDELNKQREKCQTEGNILKEIEILRDILIETEKQYGLESDEYIKALNELGGTLKYVGYYDEAENNLKKSLEIIKKKYGDNNLAYATSLLNLTEVYRFAQKFNLLEENYKKIVKIYQDNSADNSFSYAGLCNNFGLYYQNIGDMKSAYDLHLKSLDILKNYDSEEYLLEYAVTLSNLFNPCYQLGMKERAVEYLYKAIEIFEKNVGTEHPLYSASLNNMAIYYYNE
;
A
#
# COMPACT_ATOMS: atom_id res chain seq x y z
N MET A 1 21.90 -20.26 3.20
CA MET A 1 22.85 -19.84 2.13
C MET A 1 22.16 -19.57 0.81
N HIS A 2 21.27 -20.43 0.34
CA HIS A 2 20.57 -20.19 -0.94
C HIS A 2 19.49 -19.09 -0.84
N LEU A 3 18.70 -19.06 0.23
CA LEU A 3 17.71 -18.01 0.47
C LEU A 3 18.31 -16.61 0.64
N ASP A 4 19.47 -16.50 1.31
CA ASP A 4 20.17 -15.22 1.47
C ASP A 4 20.62 -14.64 0.12
N GLU A 5 21.08 -15.51 -0.77
CA GLU A 5 21.48 -15.10 -2.13
C GLU A 5 20.28 -14.66 -2.96
N LEU A 6 19.15 -15.39 -2.91
CA LEU A 6 17.91 -15.01 -3.58
C LEU A 6 17.38 -13.67 -3.07
N ASN A 7 17.43 -13.42 -1.76
CA ASN A 7 17.03 -12.14 -1.17
C ASN A 7 17.89 -10.96 -1.67
N LYS A 8 19.23 -11.14 -1.75
CA LYS A 8 20.11 -10.12 -2.33
C LYS A 8 19.81 -9.84 -3.80
N GLN A 9 19.54 -10.88 -4.59
CA GLN A 9 19.15 -10.71 -5.99
C GLN A 9 17.82 -9.98 -6.13
N ARG A 10 16.85 -10.26 -5.24
CA ARG A 10 15.58 -9.55 -5.17
C ARG A 10 15.77 -8.05 -4.88
N GLU A 11 16.55 -7.71 -3.84
CA GLU A 11 16.86 -6.31 -3.50
C GLU A 11 17.48 -5.57 -4.69
N LYS A 12 18.38 -6.24 -5.42
CA LYS A 12 18.95 -5.65 -6.64
C LYS A 12 17.88 -5.41 -7.70
N CYS A 13 16.95 -6.35 -7.94
CA CYS A 13 15.88 -6.16 -8.90
C CYS A 13 14.93 -5.02 -8.50
N GLN A 14 14.68 -4.82 -7.21
CA GLN A 14 13.88 -3.70 -6.69
C GLN A 14 14.57 -2.36 -6.97
N THR A 15 15.87 -2.25 -6.72
CA THR A 15 16.64 -1.02 -7.02
C THR A 15 16.72 -0.71 -8.52
N GLU A 16 16.75 -1.74 -9.36
CA GLU A 16 16.77 -1.62 -10.82
C GLU A 16 15.35 -1.45 -11.45
N GLY A 17 14.28 -1.56 -10.65
CA GLY A 17 12.90 -1.52 -11.13
C GLY A 17 12.50 -2.72 -12.01
N ASN A 18 13.24 -3.83 -11.94
CA ASN A 18 12.98 -5.01 -12.78
C ASN A 18 11.98 -5.97 -12.10
N ILE A 19 10.71 -5.57 -12.15
CA ILE A 19 9.61 -6.27 -11.47
C ILE A 19 9.38 -7.70 -11.98
N LEU A 20 9.55 -7.96 -13.28
CA LEU A 20 9.34 -9.31 -13.82
C LEU A 20 10.38 -10.29 -13.28
N LYS A 21 11.65 -9.87 -13.23
CA LYS A 21 12.71 -10.67 -12.64
C LYS A 21 12.58 -10.83 -11.13
N GLU A 22 12.09 -9.78 -10.45
CA GLU A 22 11.76 -9.88 -9.02
C GLU A 22 10.72 -10.97 -8.76
N ILE A 23 9.67 -11.06 -9.58
CA ILE A 23 8.63 -12.10 -9.45
C ILE A 23 9.21 -13.51 -9.65
N GLU A 24 10.09 -13.71 -10.62
CA GLU A 24 10.77 -15.00 -10.80
C GLU A 24 11.55 -15.41 -9.53
N ILE A 25 12.32 -14.47 -8.97
CA ILE A 25 13.08 -14.70 -7.73
C ILE A 25 12.14 -14.96 -6.55
N LEU A 26 11.01 -14.24 -6.44
CA LEU A 26 10.03 -14.46 -5.37
C LEU A 26 9.37 -15.84 -5.45
N ARG A 27 9.17 -16.40 -6.66
CA ARG A 27 8.70 -17.77 -6.83
C ARG A 27 9.76 -18.78 -6.35
N ASP A 28 11.03 -18.53 -6.65
CA ASP A 28 12.13 -19.38 -6.16
C ASP A 28 12.27 -19.30 -4.64
N ILE A 29 12.13 -18.09 -4.05
CA ILE A 29 12.10 -17.89 -2.59
C ILE A 29 10.93 -18.68 -1.97
N LEU A 30 9.75 -18.64 -2.56
CA LEU A 30 8.59 -19.38 -2.05
C LEU A 30 8.82 -20.87 -2.04
N ILE A 31 9.39 -21.44 -3.13
CA ILE A 31 9.72 -22.86 -3.24
C ILE A 31 10.77 -23.27 -2.20
N GLU A 32 11.82 -22.46 -2.06
CA GLU A 32 12.91 -22.77 -1.15
C GLU A 32 12.48 -22.62 0.32
N THR A 33 11.65 -21.64 0.62
CA THR A 33 11.05 -21.44 1.95
C THR A 33 10.16 -22.62 2.33
N GLU A 34 9.35 -23.13 1.40
CA GLU A 34 8.54 -24.34 1.62
C GLU A 34 9.41 -25.55 2.00
N LYS A 35 10.52 -25.78 1.27
CA LYS A 35 11.44 -26.90 1.53
C LYS A 35 12.14 -26.78 2.88
N GLN A 36 12.57 -25.57 3.24
CA GLN A 36 13.38 -25.34 4.43
C GLN A 36 12.57 -25.24 5.71
N TYR A 37 11.41 -24.61 5.67
CA TYR A 37 10.61 -24.28 6.87
C TYR A 37 9.23 -24.93 6.89
N GLY A 38 8.74 -25.42 5.75
CA GLY A 38 7.43 -26.05 5.60
C GLY A 38 6.29 -25.05 5.32
N LEU A 39 5.15 -25.62 4.90
CA LEU A 39 3.98 -24.88 4.42
C LEU A 39 3.25 -24.04 5.48
N GLU A 40 3.45 -24.29 6.76
CA GLU A 40 2.77 -23.58 7.87
C GLU A 40 3.74 -22.64 8.62
N SER A 41 4.93 -22.38 8.10
CA SER A 41 5.92 -21.49 8.71
C SER A 41 5.59 -20.02 8.50
N ASP A 42 6.10 -19.14 9.38
CA ASP A 42 5.94 -17.70 9.23
C ASP A 42 6.73 -17.16 8.03
N GLU A 43 7.86 -17.81 7.73
CA GLU A 43 8.67 -17.54 6.54
C GLU A 43 7.88 -17.83 5.26
N TYR A 44 7.12 -18.92 5.23
CA TYR A 44 6.28 -19.24 4.08
C TYR A 44 5.11 -18.27 3.92
N ILE A 45 4.46 -17.90 5.02
CA ILE A 45 3.43 -16.84 5.04
C ILE A 45 3.99 -15.54 4.48
N LYS A 46 5.20 -15.14 4.90
CA LYS A 46 5.87 -13.94 4.40
C LYS A 46 6.13 -14.03 2.89
N ALA A 47 6.68 -15.14 2.42
CA ALA A 47 6.96 -15.34 1.00
C ALA A 47 5.69 -15.30 0.12
N LEU A 48 4.58 -15.90 0.60
CA LEU A 48 3.27 -15.81 -0.07
C LEU A 48 2.76 -14.37 -0.16
N ASN A 49 2.90 -13.58 0.90
CA ASN A 49 2.48 -12.18 0.93
C ASN A 49 3.32 -11.30 0.00
N GLU A 50 4.63 -11.49 -0.02
CA GLU A 50 5.54 -10.74 -0.89
C GLU A 50 5.26 -11.04 -2.36
N LEU A 51 5.17 -12.31 -2.73
CA LEU A 51 4.85 -12.72 -4.10
C LEU A 51 3.46 -12.20 -4.52
N GLY A 52 2.41 -12.44 -3.72
CA GLY A 52 1.06 -11.98 -4.00
C GLY A 52 0.97 -10.46 -4.10
N GLY A 53 1.68 -9.74 -3.22
CA GLY A 53 1.72 -8.28 -3.24
C GLY A 53 2.42 -7.70 -4.49
N THR A 54 3.43 -8.39 -5.04
CA THR A 54 4.18 -7.93 -6.21
C THR A 54 3.45 -8.26 -7.52
N LEU A 55 2.80 -9.42 -7.62
CA LEU A 55 2.09 -9.88 -8.81
C LEU A 55 0.99 -8.90 -9.31
N LYS A 56 0.38 -8.13 -8.42
CA LYS A 56 -0.68 -7.17 -8.79
C LYS A 56 -0.21 -6.09 -9.76
N TYR A 57 1.09 -5.70 -9.70
CA TYR A 57 1.63 -4.64 -10.54
C TYR A 57 1.84 -5.05 -12.01
N VAL A 58 1.85 -6.36 -12.28
CA VAL A 58 1.97 -6.92 -13.64
C VAL A 58 0.68 -7.59 -14.12
N GLY A 59 -0.42 -7.47 -13.36
CA GLY A 59 -1.73 -7.96 -13.75
C GLY A 59 -1.97 -9.46 -13.51
N TYR A 60 -1.10 -10.16 -12.78
CA TYR A 60 -1.27 -11.59 -12.46
C TYR A 60 -2.19 -11.77 -11.25
N TYR A 61 -3.41 -11.24 -11.36
CA TYR A 61 -4.35 -11.12 -10.24
C TYR A 61 -4.80 -12.47 -9.68
N ASP A 62 -5.02 -13.48 -10.51
CA ASP A 62 -5.48 -14.80 -10.05
C ASP A 62 -4.38 -15.52 -9.25
N GLU A 63 -3.12 -15.44 -9.68
CA GLU A 63 -1.99 -15.99 -8.93
C GLU A 63 -1.78 -15.23 -7.61
N ALA A 64 -1.89 -13.91 -7.64
CA ALA A 64 -1.80 -13.06 -6.45
C ALA A 64 -2.91 -13.41 -5.43
N GLU A 65 -4.15 -13.51 -5.88
CA GLU A 65 -5.31 -13.88 -5.05
C GLU A 65 -5.12 -15.25 -4.40
N ASN A 66 -4.66 -16.26 -5.17
CA ASN A 66 -4.42 -17.61 -4.66
C ASN A 66 -3.33 -17.64 -3.58
N ASN A 67 -2.21 -16.96 -3.78
CA ASN A 67 -1.13 -16.89 -2.80
C ASN A 67 -1.58 -16.19 -1.51
N LEU A 68 -2.30 -15.08 -1.62
CA LEU A 68 -2.77 -14.32 -0.47
C LEU A 68 -3.89 -15.03 0.30
N LYS A 69 -4.79 -15.73 -0.39
CA LYS A 69 -5.80 -16.58 0.28
C LYS A 69 -5.13 -17.73 1.04
N LYS A 70 -4.12 -18.38 0.44
CA LYS A 70 -3.35 -19.41 1.14
C LYS A 70 -2.67 -18.88 2.39
N SER A 71 -2.06 -17.68 2.31
CA SER A 71 -1.49 -17.00 3.47
C SER A 71 -2.54 -16.78 4.56
N LEU A 72 -3.71 -16.23 4.21
CA LEU A 72 -4.81 -15.98 5.16
C LEU A 72 -5.32 -17.27 5.84
N GLU A 73 -5.43 -18.37 5.10
CA GLU A 73 -5.84 -19.67 5.65
C GLU A 73 -4.84 -20.19 6.68
N ILE A 74 -3.53 -20.12 6.37
CA ILE A 74 -2.47 -20.54 7.29
C ILE A 74 -2.47 -19.68 8.55
N ILE A 75 -2.52 -18.33 8.42
CA ILE A 75 -2.56 -17.42 9.55
C ILE A 75 -3.79 -17.68 10.42
N LYS A 76 -4.97 -17.82 9.80
CA LYS A 76 -6.22 -18.07 10.52
C LYS A 76 -6.17 -19.37 11.32
N LYS A 77 -5.60 -20.43 10.73
CA LYS A 77 -5.43 -21.72 11.42
C LYS A 77 -4.47 -21.62 12.61
N LYS A 78 -3.40 -20.84 12.46
CA LYS A 78 -2.29 -20.77 13.41
C LYS A 78 -2.53 -19.75 14.53
N TYR A 79 -3.10 -18.60 14.20
CA TYR A 79 -3.20 -17.43 15.08
C TYR A 79 -4.61 -16.85 15.23
N GLY A 80 -5.60 -17.40 14.50
CA GLY A 80 -6.92 -16.77 14.38
C GLY A 80 -6.93 -15.64 13.33
N ASP A 81 -8.07 -14.97 13.19
CA ASP A 81 -8.28 -13.92 12.19
C ASP A 81 -8.36 -12.50 12.78
N ASN A 82 -8.05 -12.35 14.08
CA ASN A 82 -7.98 -11.06 14.76
C ASN A 82 -6.54 -10.72 15.20
N ASN A 83 -5.60 -10.70 14.24
CA ASN A 83 -4.20 -10.32 14.49
C ASN A 83 -3.64 -9.54 13.30
N LEU A 84 -2.54 -8.81 13.53
CA LEU A 84 -1.94 -7.92 12.53
C LEU A 84 -1.38 -8.63 11.30
N ALA A 85 -0.91 -9.89 11.44
CA ALA A 85 -0.44 -10.65 10.27
C ALA A 85 -1.61 -10.98 9.33
N TYR A 86 -2.80 -11.33 9.88
CA TYR A 86 -4.00 -11.50 9.10
C TYR A 86 -4.44 -10.20 8.41
N ALA A 87 -4.40 -9.08 9.15
CA ALA A 87 -4.72 -7.76 8.60
C ALA A 87 -3.81 -7.38 7.42
N THR A 88 -2.50 -7.65 7.53
CA THR A 88 -1.52 -7.39 6.45
C THR A 88 -1.83 -8.23 5.20
N SER A 89 -2.07 -9.53 5.36
CA SER A 89 -2.40 -10.40 4.22
C SER A 89 -3.75 -10.02 3.59
N LEU A 90 -4.74 -9.63 4.41
CA LEU A 90 -6.04 -9.19 3.93
C LEU A 90 -5.95 -7.85 3.20
N LEU A 91 -5.08 -6.93 3.66
CA LEU A 91 -4.82 -5.67 2.98
C LEU A 91 -4.19 -5.91 1.60
N ASN A 92 -3.18 -6.77 1.52
CA ASN A 92 -2.58 -7.13 0.23
C ASN A 92 -3.61 -7.74 -0.73
N LEU A 93 -4.48 -8.62 -0.25
CA LEU A 93 -5.56 -9.19 -1.06
C LEU A 93 -6.57 -8.12 -1.50
N THR A 94 -6.90 -7.19 -0.61
CA THR A 94 -7.81 -6.07 -0.91
C THR A 94 -7.21 -5.17 -2.00
N GLU A 95 -5.91 -4.90 -1.95
CA GLU A 95 -5.22 -4.17 -3.01
C GLU A 95 -5.21 -4.93 -4.35
N VAL A 96 -5.03 -6.26 -4.34
CA VAL A 96 -5.20 -7.08 -5.56
C VAL A 96 -6.60 -6.91 -6.14
N TYR A 97 -7.64 -6.94 -5.32
CA TYR A 97 -9.02 -6.70 -5.76
C TYR A 97 -9.23 -5.30 -6.32
N ARG A 98 -8.60 -4.28 -5.72
CA ARG A 98 -8.66 -2.91 -6.23
C ARG A 98 -8.03 -2.79 -7.63
N PHE A 99 -6.83 -3.36 -7.83
CA PHE A 99 -6.17 -3.40 -9.15
C PHE A 99 -6.98 -4.21 -10.18
N ALA A 100 -7.62 -5.30 -9.76
CA ALA A 100 -8.49 -6.14 -10.60
C ALA A 100 -9.90 -5.54 -10.78
N GLN A 101 -10.18 -4.34 -10.26
CA GLN A 101 -11.48 -3.65 -10.32
C GLN A 101 -12.65 -4.43 -9.69
N LYS A 102 -12.38 -5.33 -8.75
CA LYS A 102 -13.39 -6.08 -8.00
C LYS A 102 -13.90 -5.25 -6.80
N PHE A 103 -14.47 -4.09 -7.04
CA PHE A 103 -14.78 -3.06 -6.03
C PHE A 103 -15.79 -3.51 -4.95
N ASN A 104 -16.67 -4.44 -5.27
CA ASN A 104 -17.68 -4.96 -4.35
C ASN A 104 -17.11 -5.70 -3.12
N LEU A 105 -15.83 -6.08 -3.15
CA LEU A 105 -15.16 -6.80 -2.07
C LEU A 105 -14.32 -5.89 -1.16
N LEU A 106 -14.14 -4.63 -1.54
CA LEU A 106 -13.14 -3.77 -0.90
C LEU A 106 -13.61 -3.21 0.44
N GLU A 107 -14.83 -2.67 0.49
CA GLU A 107 -15.29 -1.94 1.67
C GLU A 107 -15.38 -2.83 2.91
N GLU A 108 -15.90 -4.04 2.77
CA GLU A 108 -16.00 -5.00 3.86
C GLU A 108 -14.60 -5.40 4.37
N ASN A 109 -13.67 -5.67 3.46
CA ASN A 109 -12.29 -5.99 3.82
C ASN A 109 -11.62 -4.83 4.56
N TYR A 110 -11.71 -3.59 4.05
CA TYR A 110 -11.13 -2.43 4.73
C TYR A 110 -11.70 -2.23 6.13
N LYS A 111 -13.03 -2.35 6.30
CA LYS A 111 -13.69 -2.26 7.61
C LYS A 111 -13.19 -3.36 8.56
N LYS A 112 -13.03 -4.58 8.07
CA LYS A 112 -12.48 -5.69 8.86
C LYS A 112 -11.04 -5.41 9.29
N ILE A 113 -10.20 -4.92 8.38
CA ILE A 113 -8.80 -4.58 8.68
C ILE A 113 -8.73 -3.46 9.73
N VAL A 114 -9.51 -2.39 9.56
CA VAL A 114 -9.60 -1.29 10.54
C VAL A 114 -9.93 -1.81 11.93
N LYS A 115 -10.92 -2.71 12.03
CA LYS A 115 -11.29 -3.32 13.31
C LYS A 115 -10.16 -4.12 13.92
N ILE A 116 -9.44 -4.93 13.13
CA ILE A 116 -8.29 -5.70 13.62
C ILE A 116 -7.21 -4.77 14.19
N TYR A 117 -6.89 -3.66 13.51
CA TYR A 117 -5.91 -2.70 14.03
C TYR A 117 -6.35 -2.07 15.35
N GLN A 118 -7.65 -1.70 15.48
CA GLN A 118 -8.22 -1.15 16.70
C GLN A 118 -8.19 -2.16 17.85
N ASP A 119 -8.66 -3.40 17.60
CA ASP A 119 -8.68 -4.47 18.59
C ASP A 119 -7.27 -4.82 19.12
N ASN A 120 -6.23 -4.59 18.30
CA ASN A 120 -4.82 -4.82 18.66
C ASN A 120 -4.09 -3.55 19.11
N SER A 121 -4.78 -2.42 19.36
CA SER A 121 -4.22 -1.13 19.77
C SER A 121 -3.11 -0.62 18.83
N ALA A 122 -3.23 -0.91 17.53
CA ALA A 122 -2.26 -0.57 16.49
C ALA A 122 -2.75 0.54 15.54
N ASP A 123 -3.84 1.21 15.86
CA ASP A 123 -4.53 2.22 15.03
C ASP A 123 -3.86 3.61 15.02
N ASN A 124 -2.65 3.71 15.61
CA ASN A 124 -1.72 4.82 15.48
C ASN A 124 -0.37 4.41 14.87
N SER A 125 -0.29 3.21 14.29
CA SER A 125 0.93 2.73 13.65
C SER A 125 1.11 3.31 12.24
N PHE A 126 2.36 3.29 11.75
CA PHE A 126 2.69 3.63 10.38
C PHE A 126 1.88 2.79 9.37
N SER A 127 1.77 1.48 9.60
CA SER A 127 0.98 0.59 8.74
C SER A 127 -0.50 0.94 8.73
N TYR A 128 -1.04 1.47 9.82
CA TYR A 128 -2.42 1.95 9.86
C TYR A 128 -2.60 3.25 9.07
N ALA A 129 -1.61 4.13 9.04
CA ALA A 129 -1.63 5.31 8.17
C ALA A 129 -1.72 4.91 6.69
N GLY A 130 -0.90 3.92 6.25
CA GLY A 130 -0.99 3.35 4.92
C GLY A 130 -2.35 2.72 4.60
N LEU A 131 -2.95 2.00 5.57
CA LEU A 131 -4.32 1.48 5.45
C LEU A 131 -5.33 2.62 5.23
N CYS A 132 -5.25 3.70 6.01
CA CYS A 132 -6.13 4.86 5.84
C CYS A 132 -5.98 5.49 4.45
N ASN A 133 -4.75 5.59 3.93
CA ASN A 133 -4.50 6.08 2.58
C ASN A 133 -5.16 5.18 1.52
N ASN A 134 -4.95 3.87 1.58
CA ASN A 134 -5.52 2.93 0.62
C ASN A 134 -7.06 2.93 0.66
N PHE A 135 -7.64 2.99 1.85
CA PHE A 135 -9.09 3.08 2.01
C PHE A 135 -9.64 4.44 1.53
N GLY A 136 -8.89 5.53 1.72
CA GLY A 136 -9.21 6.84 1.16
C GLY A 136 -9.23 6.82 -0.38
N LEU A 137 -8.25 6.19 -1.02
CA LEU A 137 -8.23 6.00 -2.47
C LEU A 137 -9.44 5.19 -2.97
N TYR A 138 -9.88 4.17 -2.23
CA TYR A 138 -11.12 3.46 -2.55
C TYR A 138 -12.32 4.41 -2.56
N TYR A 139 -12.50 5.22 -1.52
CA TYR A 139 -13.61 6.18 -1.47
C TYR A 139 -13.53 7.25 -2.56
N GLN A 140 -12.34 7.70 -2.96
CA GLN A 140 -12.18 8.55 -4.13
C GLN A 140 -12.70 7.85 -5.41
N ASN A 141 -12.37 6.58 -5.61
CA ASN A 141 -12.78 5.82 -6.79
C ASN A 141 -14.30 5.64 -6.90
N ILE A 142 -15.02 5.57 -5.78
CA ILE A 142 -16.49 5.48 -5.76
C ILE A 142 -17.18 6.84 -5.63
N GLY A 143 -16.42 7.95 -5.60
CA GLY A 143 -16.94 9.32 -5.56
C GLY A 143 -17.31 9.86 -4.18
N ASP A 144 -17.07 9.11 -3.09
CA ASP A 144 -17.25 9.60 -1.72
C ASP A 144 -16.03 10.42 -1.25
N MET A 145 -15.96 11.65 -1.74
CA MET A 145 -14.85 12.57 -1.46
C MET A 145 -14.75 12.95 0.01
N LYS A 146 -15.88 12.94 0.74
CA LYS A 146 -15.87 13.27 2.17
C LYS A 146 -15.18 12.18 3.00
N SER A 147 -15.54 10.92 2.80
CA SER A 147 -14.89 9.79 3.47
C SER A 147 -13.43 9.67 3.08
N ALA A 148 -13.09 9.92 1.81
CA ALA A 148 -11.71 9.96 1.34
C ALA A 148 -10.88 11.02 2.07
N TYR A 149 -11.40 12.25 2.17
CA TYR A 149 -10.77 13.35 2.88
C TYR A 149 -10.48 13.01 4.35
N ASP A 150 -11.50 12.50 5.06
CA ASP A 150 -11.38 12.16 6.49
C ASP A 150 -10.32 11.07 6.73
N LEU A 151 -10.24 10.06 5.86
CA LEU A 151 -9.24 9.00 5.95
C LEU A 151 -7.82 9.47 5.64
N HIS A 152 -7.64 10.29 4.60
CA HIS A 152 -6.33 10.88 4.30
C HIS A 152 -5.87 11.82 5.41
N LEU A 153 -6.77 12.61 6.02
CA LEU A 153 -6.43 13.41 7.19
C LEU A 153 -5.99 12.55 8.38
N LYS A 154 -6.66 11.42 8.63
CA LYS A 154 -6.27 10.49 9.68
C LYS A 154 -4.88 9.91 9.42
N SER A 155 -4.59 9.52 8.19
CA SER A 155 -3.24 9.08 7.79
C SER A 155 -2.20 10.18 8.06
N LEU A 156 -2.47 11.40 7.61
CA LEU A 156 -1.58 12.54 7.79
C LEU A 156 -1.29 12.83 9.27
N ASP A 157 -2.32 12.73 10.13
CA ASP A 157 -2.19 12.99 11.56
C ASP A 157 -1.31 11.95 12.26
N ILE A 158 -1.41 10.69 11.86
CA ILE A 158 -0.53 9.63 12.34
C ILE A 158 0.91 9.86 11.88
N LEU A 159 1.11 10.15 10.58
CA LEU A 159 2.43 10.32 9.98
C LEU A 159 3.21 11.51 10.55
N LYS A 160 2.56 12.55 11.05
CA LYS A 160 3.23 13.67 11.73
C LYS A 160 4.05 13.26 12.96
N ASN A 161 3.78 12.10 13.55
CA ASN A 161 4.50 11.61 14.73
C ASN A 161 5.77 10.83 14.36
N TYR A 162 6.07 10.69 13.08
CA TYR A 162 7.22 9.99 12.56
C TYR A 162 8.19 10.99 11.92
N ASP A 163 9.48 10.85 12.23
CA ASP A 163 10.54 11.79 11.81
C ASP A 163 11.69 11.03 11.15
N SER A 164 11.44 10.46 9.95
CA SER A 164 12.50 9.87 9.12
C SER A 164 12.19 10.10 7.63
N GLU A 165 13.22 9.99 6.78
CA GLU A 165 13.07 10.18 5.33
C GLU A 165 12.03 9.25 4.70
N GLU A 166 11.96 7.99 5.16
CA GLU A 166 10.98 7.00 4.69
C GLU A 166 9.54 7.46 4.96
N TYR A 167 9.28 7.95 6.16
CA TYR A 167 7.95 8.45 6.54
C TYR A 167 7.61 9.77 5.86
N LEU A 168 8.62 10.58 5.55
CA LEU A 168 8.42 11.85 4.88
C LEU A 168 7.87 11.67 3.45
N LEU A 169 8.30 10.62 2.74
CA LEU A 169 7.74 10.29 1.43
C LEU A 169 6.28 9.87 1.52
N GLU A 170 5.93 9.01 2.48
CA GLU A 170 4.54 8.59 2.70
C GLU A 170 3.65 9.77 3.13
N TYR A 171 4.20 10.69 3.92
CA TYR A 171 3.54 11.95 4.28
C TYR A 171 3.24 12.80 3.03
N ALA A 172 4.20 12.94 2.11
CA ALA A 172 4.01 13.68 0.87
C ALA A 172 3.01 12.99 -0.07
N VAL A 173 3.01 11.65 -0.15
CA VAL A 173 1.98 10.88 -0.88
C VAL A 173 0.59 11.19 -0.31
N THR A 174 0.46 11.21 1.02
CA THR A 174 -0.82 11.52 1.67
C THR A 174 -1.29 12.95 1.38
N LEU A 175 -0.37 13.92 1.39
CA LEU A 175 -0.66 15.30 1.00
C LEU A 175 -1.14 15.38 -0.45
N SER A 176 -0.47 14.69 -1.37
CA SER A 176 -0.88 14.62 -2.78
C SER A 176 -2.26 13.98 -2.96
N ASN A 177 -2.56 12.92 -2.19
CA ASN A 177 -3.86 12.24 -2.21
C ASN A 177 -5.00 13.14 -1.68
N LEU A 178 -4.72 14.08 -0.80
CA LEU A 178 -5.69 15.06 -0.30
C LEU A 178 -6.13 16.08 -1.34
N PHE A 179 -5.36 16.29 -2.41
CA PHE A 179 -5.68 17.30 -3.44
C PHE A 179 -7.07 17.10 -4.01
N ASN A 180 -7.36 15.93 -4.59
CA ASN A 180 -8.64 15.70 -5.26
C ASN A 180 -9.86 15.80 -4.32
N PRO A 181 -9.90 15.14 -3.13
CA PRO A 181 -10.98 15.33 -2.18
C PRO A 181 -11.18 16.78 -1.77
N CYS A 182 -10.12 17.53 -1.45
CA CYS A 182 -10.23 18.94 -1.10
C CYS A 182 -10.79 19.77 -2.24
N TYR A 183 -10.32 19.57 -3.47
CA TYR A 183 -10.78 20.29 -4.64
C TYR A 183 -12.27 20.06 -4.90
N GLN A 184 -12.71 18.79 -4.89
CA GLN A 184 -14.11 18.41 -5.11
C GLN A 184 -15.06 18.89 -4.00
N LEU A 185 -14.56 19.04 -2.77
CA LEU A 185 -15.31 19.58 -1.63
C LEU A 185 -15.30 21.11 -1.58
N GLY A 186 -14.73 21.79 -2.57
CA GLY A 186 -14.68 23.25 -2.66
C GLY A 186 -13.60 23.91 -1.80
N MET A 187 -12.69 23.14 -1.20
CA MET A 187 -11.58 23.65 -0.37
C MET A 187 -10.33 23.90 -1.23
N LYS A 188 -10.47 24.70 -2.28
CA LYS A 188 -9.47 24.87 -3.35
C LYS A 188 -8.12 25.35 -2.85
N GLU A 189 -8.08 26.36 -1.99
CA GLU A 189 -6.84 26.92 -1.44
C GLU A 189 -6.06 25.85 -0.64
N ARG A 190 -6.79 25.06 0.16
CA ARG A 190 -6.19 23.97 0.94
C ARG A 190 -5.68 22.84 0.04
N ALA A 191 -6.41 22.52 -1.02
CA ALA A 191 -5.98 21.53 -2.01
C ALA A 191 -4.62 21.91 -2.61
N VAL A 192 -4.48 23.15 -3.02
CA VAL A 192 -3.23 23.69 -3.58
C VAL A 192 -2.11 23.74 -2.55
N GLU A 193 -2.39 24.14 -1.30
CA GLU A 193 -1.40 24.15 -0.22
C GLU A 193 -0.82 22.74 0.03
N TYR A 194 -1.67 21.73 0.11
CA TYR A 194 -1.23 20.34 0.27
C TYR A 194 -0.36 19.88 -0.90
N LEU A 195 -0.75 20.22 -2.11
CA LEU A 195 -0.05 19.81 -3.31
C LEU A 195 1.33 20.48 -3.43
N TYR A 196 1.46 21.78 -3.10
CA TYR A 196 2.75 22.46 -3.06
C TYR A 196 3.71 21.81 -2.06
N LYS A 197 3.23 21.50 -0.85
CA LYS A 197 4.03 20.80 0.16
C LYS A 197 4.49 19.42 -0.32
N ALA A 198 3.61 18.66 -0.99
CA ALA A 198 3.97 17.36 -1.54
C ALA A 198 5.06 17.49 -2.62
N ILE A 199 4.92 18.44 -3.56
CA ILE A 199 5.88 18.70 -4.63
C ILE A 199 7.26 19.06 -4.04
N GLU A 200 7.32 19.97 -3.06
CA GLU A 200 8.57 20.37 -2.40
C GLU A 200 9.29 19.17 -1.77
N ILE A 201 8.53 18.31 -1.07
CA ILE A 201 9.10 17.12 -0.44
C ILE A 201 9.61 16.13 -1.50
N PHE A 202 8.84 15.87 -2.56
CA PHE A 202 9.27 14.96 -3.63
C PHE A 202 10.51 15.50 -4.36
N GLU A 203 10.53 16.77 -4.72
CA GLU A 203 11.70 17.40 -5.39
C GLU A 203 12.97 17.20 -4.58
N LYS A 204 12.90 17.45 -3.27
CA LYS A 204 14.06 17.39 -2.37
C LYS A 204 14.52 15.95 -2.10
N ASN A 205 13.62 14.98 -1.97
CA ASN A 205 13.95 13.65 -1.46
C ASN A 205 14.11 12.59 -2.57
N VAL A 206 13.40 12.73 -3.69
CA VAL A 206 13.45 11.75 -4.80
C VAL A 206 13.82 12.35 -6.15
N GLY A 207 13.84 13.67 -6.26
CA GLY A 207 14.22 14.40 -7.47
C GLY A 207 13.09 14.54 -8.49
N THR A 208 13.34 15.38 -9.51
CA THR A 208 12.33 15.79 -10.50
C THR A 208 11.97 14.71 -11.53
N GLU A 209 12.80 13.68 -11.68
CA GLU A 209 12.55 12.55 -12.60
C GLU A 209 11.66 11.47 -11.98
N HIS A 210 11.34 11.60 -10.69
CA HIS A 210 10.56 10.57 -9.98
C HIS A 210 9.07 10.65 -10.34
N PRO A 211 8.38 9.51 -10.56
CA PRO A 211 6.96 9.48 -10.94
C PRO A 211 6.02 10.23 -9.97
N LEU A 212 6.29 10.22 -8.67
CA LEU A 212 5.49 10.93 -7.67
C LEU A 212 5.56 12.46 -7.84
N TYR A 213 6.75 13.00 -8.18
CA TYR A 213 6.90 14.40 -8.51
C TYR A 213 6.08 14.77 -9.74
N SER A 214 6.25 14.01 -10.83
CA SER A 214 5.53 14.24 -12.09
C SER A 214 4.01 14.13 -11.93
N ALA A 215 3.53 13.15 -11.14
CA ALA A 215 2.10 12.98 -10.83
C ALA A 215 1.53 14.20 -10.09
N SER A 216 2.30 14.74 -9.12
CA SER A 216 1.88 15.93 -8.36
C SER A 216 1.86 17.18 -9.22
N LEU A 217 2.82 17.35 -10.13
CA LEU A 217 2.80 18.44 -11.12
C LEU A 217 1.59 18.33 -12.06
N ASN A 218 1.21 17.12 -12.44
CA ASN A 218 0.03 16.88 -13.29
C ASN A 218 -1.27 17.31 -12.57
N ASN A 219 -1.38 17.01 -11.28
CA ASN A 219 -2.49 17.50 -10.45
C ASN A 219 -2.50 19.04 -10.37
N MET A 220 -1.34 19.68 -10.25
CA MET A 220 -1.21 21.13 -10.26
C MET A 220 -1.63 21.74 -11.62
N ALA A 221 -1.22 21.11 -12.72
CA ALA A 221 -1.64 21.54 -14.05
C ALA A 221 -3.16 21.45 -14.24
N ILE A 222 -3.81 20.39 -13.74
CA ILE A 222 -5.27 20.23 -13.76
C ILE A 222 -5.93 21.37 -12.99
N TYR A 223 -5.39 21.74 -11.82
CA TYR A 223 -5.91 22.86 -11.05
C TYR A 223 -5.89 24.16 -11.86
N TYR A 224 -4.74 24.57 -12.39
CA TYR A 224 -4.61 25.83 -13.14
C TYR A 224 -5.35 25.83 -14.50
N TYR A 225 -5.62 24.66 -15.07
CA TYR A 225 -6.43 24.58 -16.29
C TYR A 225 -7.91 24.84 -16.02
N ASN A 226 -8.40 24.52 -14.81
CA ASN A 226 -9.80 24.62 -14.42
C ASN A 226 -10.15 25.93 -13.70
N GLU A 227 -9.17 26.80 -13.36
CA GLU A 227 -9.36 28.15 -12.79
C GLU A 227 -9.37 29.22 -13.87
#